data_6253b54790835da7054c660bfc5a22ce
#
_entry.id   6253b54790835da7054c660bfc5a22ce
#
_cell.length_a   1.000
_cell.length_b   1.000
_cell.length_c   1.000
_cell.angle_alpha   90.00
_cell.angle_beta   90.00
_cell.angle_gamma   90.00
#
_symmetry.space_group_name_H-M   'P 1'
#
loop_
_entity.id
_entity.type
_entity.pdbx_description
1 polymer ?
#
loop_
_entity_poly.entity_id
_entity_poly.type
_entity_poly.pdbx_seq_one_letter_code
_entity_poly.pdbx_strand_id
1 'polypeptide(L)'
;LYSVLPADGVGDFTFSRGSAATRINSQGLIETVASGVSRLNYPLIDGKVVGCPSHLLEPQRTNLFSYSEDFNSGSPNWDLYGGATVTSNNAISPDGTLNADKLSDVGGIYSQRPYTQNTDYTFSLFVKKSTATGFHMNFVDQASGYLGGTIVYTYSTNSIKITQSANSSISAESLDYGNGWIRLIMKFTTNVAQNYNYQSIESIGGDSFIYGAQLEQGSYATSYIPTSGSAVTRSAETA
;
A
#
# COMPACT_ATOMS: atom_id res chain seq x y z
N LEU A 1 4.86 -22.19 28.33
CA LEU A 1 4.46 -20.84 27.94
C LEU A 1 5.72 -20.12 27.49
N TYR A 2 5.80 -19.80 26.22
CA TYR A 2 6.91 -19.01 25.67
C TYR A 2 6.71 -17.56 26.02
N SER A 3 7.76 -16.86 26.38
CA SER A 3 7.70 -15.42 26.66
C SER A 3 7.56 -14.65 25.35
N VAL A 4 6.62 -13.72 25.31
CA VAL A 4 6.48 -12.75 24.19
C VAL A 4 7.63 -11.71 24.23
N LEU A 5 8.27 -11.57 25.37
CA LEU A 5 9.45 -10.73 25.58
C LEU A 5 10.55 -11.62 26.16
N PRO A 6 11.53 -12.03 25.33
CA PRO A 6 12.66 -12.79 25.80
C PRO A 6 13.40 -12.10 26.94
N ALA A 7 13.58 -12.77 28.07
CA ALA A 7 14.17 -12.17 29.25
C ALA A 7 15.33 -12.99 29.84
N ASP A 8 15.31 -14.32 29.70
CA ASP A 8 16.25 -15.21 30.38
C ASP A 8 16.80 -16.36 29.52
N GLY A 9 16.42 -16.41 28.23
CA GLY A 9 16.86 -17.41 27.27
C GLY A 9 16.15 -18.77 27.38
N VAL A 10 15.27 -18.96 28.35
CA VAL A 10 14.52 -20.21 28.53
C VAL A 10 13.15 -20.10 27.86
N GLY A 11 12.95 -20.86 26.77
CA GLY A 11 11.73 -20.81 25.95
C GLY A 11 11.64 -19.58 25.05
N ASP A 12 12.75 -18.83 24.93
CA ASP A 12 12.87 -17.68 24.03
C ASP A 12 13.18 -18.16 22.62
N PHE A 13 12.78 -17.37 21.63
CA PHE A 13 13.12 -17.65 20.24
C PHE A 13 14.15 -16.64 19.73
N THR A 14 15.01 -17.10 18.85
CA THR A 14 15.97 -16.22 18.17
C THR A 14 15.28 -15.51 17.01
N PHE A 15 15.23 -14.19 17.06
CA PHE A 15 14.63 -13.36 16.02
C PHE A 15 15.71 -12.63 15.22
N SER A 16 15.57 -12.62 13.89
CA SER A 16 16.41 -11.77 13.04
C SER A 16 15.61 -11.07 11.94
N ARG A 17 15.99 -9.84 11.65
CA ARG A 17 15.60 -9.04 10.49
C ARG A 17 16.67 -7.98 10.23
N GLY A 18 17.24 -7.96 9.02
CA GLY A 18 18.34 -7.06 8.65
C GLY A 18 17.94 -5.62 8.33
N SER A 19 16.63 -5.28 8.33
CA SER A 19 16.11 -3.95 7.99
C SER A 19 15.10 -3.44 9.02
N ALA A 20 14.76 -2.15 8.97
CA ALA A 20 13.55 -1.63 9.60
C ALA A 20 12.29 -2.22 8.94
N ALA A 21 11.16 -2.21 9.66
CA ALA A 21 9.86 -2.64 9.16
C ALA A 21 8.73 -1.95 9.92
N THR A 22 7.51 -1.98 9.41
CA THR A 22 6.35 -1.40 10.09
C THR A 22 5.49 -2.46 10.77
N ARG A 23 4.73 -2.03 11.76
CA ARG A 23 3.69 -2.80 12.45
C ARG A 23 2.49 -1.91 12.74
N ILE A 24 1.39 -2.51 13.15
CA ILE A 24 0.30 -1.81 13.82
C ILE A 24 0.56 -1.83 15.33
N ASN A 25 0.63 -0.67 15.95
CA ASN A 25 0.83 -0.54 17.40
C ASN A 25 -0.48 -0.67 18.18
N SER A 26 -0.42 -0.59 19.51
CA SER A 26 -1.59 -0.70 20.40
C SER A 26 -2.62 0.42 20.24
N GLN A 27 -2.27 1.50 19.55
CA GLN A 27 -3.16 2.60 19.22
C GLN A 27 -3.83 2.45 17.84
N GLY A 28 -3.48 1.38 17.09
CA GLY A 28 -3.96 1.15 15.73
C GLY A 28 -3.21 1.94 14.66
N LEU A 29 -2.07 2.54 15.00
CA LEU A 29 -1.27 3.32 14.07
C LEU A 29 -0.14 2.49 13.47
N ILE A 30 0.25 2.84 12.25
CA ILE A 30 1.45 2.30 11.60
C ILE A 30 2.67 2.88 12.33
N GLU A 31 3.56 1.99 12.78
CA GLU A 31 4.77 2.36 13.51
C GLU A 31 5.98 1.65 12.93
N THR A 32 7.09 2.36 12.78
CA THR A 32 8.36 1.77 12.32
C THR A 32 9.10 1.13 13.48
N VAL A 33 9.56 -0.11 13.27
CA VAL A 33 10.35 -0.91 14.22
C VAL A 33 11.75 -1.08 13.65
N ALA A 34 12.77 -0.87 14.47
CA ALA A 34 14.17 -0.96 14.07
C ALA A 34 14.58 -2.36 13.60
N SER A 35 15.68 -2.44 12.83
CA SER A 35 16.34 -3.70 12.46
C SER A 35 16.63 -4.55 13.71
N GLY A 36 16.45 -5.87 13.61
CA GLY A 36 16.69 -6.81 14.71
C GLY A 36 15.63 -6.82 15.81
N VAL A 37 14.66 -5.91 15.80
CA VAL A 37 13.59 -5.84 16.80
C VAL A 37 12.34 -6.55 16.27
N SER A 38 11.82 -7.51 17.02
CA SER A 38 10.59 -8.24 16.68
C SER A 38 9.37 -7.31 16.66
N ARG A 39 8.43 -7.59 15.75
CA ARG A 39 7.20 -6.81 15.59
C ARG A 39 6.02 -7.48 16.29
N LEU A 40 5.63 -6.92 17.43
CA LEU A 40 4.33 -7.23 18.04
C LEU A 40 3.27 -6.41 17.34
N ASN A 41 2.53 -7.05 16.43
CA ASN A 41 1.51 -6.43 15.60
C ASN A 41 0.13 -6.63 16.19
N TYR A 42 -0.62 -5.55 16.37
CA TYR A 42 -1.99 -5.59 16.83
C TYR A 42 -2.95 -5.81 15.68
N PRO A 43 -3.89 -6.78 15.80
CA PRO A 43 -4.89 -6.99 14.76
C PRO A 43 -5.91 -5.84 14.75
N LEU A 44 -6.35 -5.46 13.54
CA LEU A 44 -7.44 -4.52 13.34
C LEU A 44 -8.68 -5.28 12.84
N ILE A 45 -9.82 -5.03 13.45
CA ILE A 45 -11.14 -5.42 12.93
C ILE A 45 -12.00 -4.16 12.89
N ASP A 46 -12.56 -3.86 11.72
CA ASP A 46 -13.35 -2.64 11.49
C ASP A 46 -12.62 -1.37 11.97
N GLY A 47 -11.32 -1.28 11.66
CA GLY A 47 -10.47 -0.16 11.99
C GLY A 47 -10.16 0.01 13.49
N LYS A 48 -10.43 -0.98 14.31
CA LYS A 48 -10.16 -0.95 15.75
C LYS A 48 -9.19 -2.05 16.15
N VAL A 49 -8.29 -1.72 17.06
CA VAL A 49 -7.42 -2.72 17.69
C VAL A 49 -8.27 -3.69 18.49
N VAL A 50 -8.07 -4.98 18.27
CA VAL A 50 -8.76 -6.07 18.98
C VAL A 50 -7.76 -7.09 19.51
N GLY A 51 -7.98 -7.53 20.76
CA GLY A 51 -7.21 -8.60 21.38
C GLY A 51 -5.74 -8.24 21.68
N CYS A 52 -4.92 -9.30 21.78
CA CYS A 52 -3.50 -9.19 22.07
C CYS A 52 -2.67 -9.14 20.76
N PRO A 53 -1.49 -8.52 20.78
CA PRO A 53 -0.61 -8.53 19.64
C PRO A 53 -0.04 -9.94 19.40
N SER A 54 0.34 -10.20 18.16
CA SER A 54 1.08 -11.39 17.76
C SER A 54 2.38 -11.01 17.09
N HIS A 55 3.36 -11.93 17.07
CA HIS A 55 4.56 -11.73 16.26
C HIS A 55 4.20 -11.74 14.77
N LEU A 56 4.56 -10.66 14.07
CA LEU A 56 4.42 -10.57 12.63
C LEU A 56 5.72 -11.04 11.98
N LEU A 57 5.63 -12.15 11.26
CA LEU A 57 6.75 -12.71 10.49
C LEU A 57 6.37 -12.68 9.01
N GLU A 58 7.17 -11.99 8.21
CA GLU A 58 6.92 -11.82 6.79
C GLU A 58 8.16 -12.14 5.95
N PRO A 59 7.98 -12.66 4.73
CA PRO A 59 9.08 -12.87 3.80
C PRO A 59 9.68 -11.52 3.38
N GLN A 60 10.86 -11.58 2.75
CA GLN A 60 11.45 -10.40 2.11
C GLN A 60 10.48 -9.83 1.07
N ARG A 61 10.32 -8.52 1.07
CA ARG A 61 9.56 -7.76 0.06
C ARG A 61 10.21 -6.43 -0.22
N THR A 62 10.00 -5.93 -1.43
CA THR A 62 10.48 -4.62 -1.88
C THR A 62 9.29 -3.77 -2.29
N ASN A 63 9.16 -2.57 -1.72
CA ASN A 63 8.31 -1.55 -2.32
C ASN A 63 9.03 -0.95 -3.52
N LEU A 64 8.47 -1.15 -4.70
CA LEU A 64 9.05 -0.75 -5.99
C LEU A 64 8.82 0.73 -6.30
N PHE A 65 7.91 1.43 -5.62
CA PHE A 65 7.82 2.88 -5.72
C PHE A 65 9.01 3.54 -5.03
N SER A 66 9.56 4.58 -5.64
CA SER A 66 10.67 5.33 -5.05
C SER A 66 10.20 6.34 -4.01
N TYR A 67 8.96 6.81 -4.14
CA TYR A 67 8.30 7.72 -3.21
C TYR A 67 6.91 7.18 -2.90
N SER A 68 6.73 6.73 -1.67
CA SER A 68 5.47 6.12 -1.23
C SER A 68 4.52 7.11 -0.55
N GLU A 69 5.01 8.28 -0.15
CA GLU A 69 4.28 9.30 0.61
C GLU A 69 4.31 10.68 -0.06
N ASP A 70 5.22 10.92 -1.00
CA ASP A 70 5.32 12.16 -1.78
C ASP A 70 4.75 11.94 -3.18
N PHE A 71 3.45 12.23 -3.34
CA PHE A 71 2.74 12.08 -4.61
C PHE A 71 2.91 13.29 -5.54
N ASN A 72 3.67 14.30 -5.12
CA ASN A 72 4.03 15.47 -5.91
C ASN A 72 5.51 15.43 -6.36
N SER A 73 6.15 14.27 -6.28
CA SER A 73 7.60 14.10 -6.55
C SER A 73 7.98 14.25 -8.03
N GLY A 74 7.00 14.28 -8.93
CA GLY A 74 7.23 14.41 -10.37
C GLY A 74 7.85 13.18 -11.03
N SER A 75 7.94 13.24 -12.37
CA SER A 75 8.53 12.19 -13.20
C SER A 75 9.98 11.84 -12.79
N PRO A 76 10.37 10.55 -12.78
CA PRO A 76 9.59 9.37 -13.17
C PRO A 76 8.78 8.73 -12.04
N ASN A 77 8.56 9.40 -10.92
CA ASN A 77 7.94 8.81 -9.74
C ASN A 77 6.41 8.90 -9.79
N TRP A 78 5.86 10.12 -9.66
CA TRP A 78 4.44 10.39 -9.78
C TRP A 78 4.21 11.55 -10.73
N ASP A 79 3.59 11.28 -11.87
CA ASP A 79 3.20 12.26 -12.87
C ASP A 79 1.72 12.57 -12.78
N LEU A 80 1.37 13.85 -12.90
CA LEU A 80 -0.02 14.31 -12.92
C LEU A 80 -0.56 14.30 -14.35
N TYR A 81 -1.84 13.97 -14.51
CA TYR A 81 -2.54 14.06 -15.79
C TYR A 81 -3.97 14.59 -15.62
N GLY A 82 -4.56 15.04 -16.72
CA GLY A 82 -5.96 15.45 -16.75
C GLY A 82 -6.28 16.69 -15.93
N GLY A 83 -5.27 17.45 -15.48
CA GLY A 83 -5.46 18.62 -14.62
C GLY A 83 -5.48 18.32 -13.12
N ALA A 84 -5.11 17.10 -12.73
CA ALA A 84 -5.00 16.72 -11.32
C ALA A 84 -4.06 17.65 -10.53
N THR A 85 -4.37 17.85 -9.27
CA THR A 85 -3.50 18.55 -8.32
C THR A 85 -3.33 17.71 -7.07
N VAL A 86 -2.12 17.77 -6.51
CA VAL A 86 -1.78 17.17 -5.22
C VAL A 86 -1.41 18.29 -4.25
N THR A 87 -2.06 18.28 -3.08
CA THR A 87 -1.70 19.18 -1.97
C THR A 87 -1.04 18.33 -0.89
N SER A 88 0.26 18.53 -0.69
CA SER A 88 1.06 17.75 0.24
C SER A 88 0.70 18.03 1.70
N ASN A 89 0.83 16.99 2.55
CA ASN A 89 0.70 17.07 4.01
C ASN A 89 -0.66 17.68 4.46
N ASN A 90 -1.75 17.24 3.89
CA ASN A 90 -3.08 17.87 4.06
C ASN A 90 -3.99 17.12 5.05
N ALA A 91 -3.60 15.93 5.51
CA ALA A 91 -4.35 15.17 6.53
C ALA A 91 -3.43 14.33 7.41
N ILE A 92 -3.93 13.98 8.61
CA ILE A 92 -3.27 13.00 9.48
C ILE A 92 -3.40 11.62 8.82
N SER A 93 -2.29 10.95 8.57
CA SER A 93 -2.18 9.64 7.95
C SER A 93 -2.41 8.49 8.94
N PRO A 94 -2.39 7.22 8.47
CA PRO A 94 -2.46 6.05 9.34
C PRO A 94 -1.29 5.89 10.33
N ASP A 95 -0.21 6.64 10.18
CA ASP A 95 0.92 6.65 11.14
C ASP A 95 0.74 7.68 12.27
N GLY A 96 -0.34 8.49 12.20
CA GLY A 96 -0.65 9.51 13.19
C GLY A 96 0.03 10.86 12.95
N THR A 97 0.77 11.04 11.85
CA THR A 97 1.45 12.29 11.51
C THR A 97 0.73 13.05 10.38
N LEU A 98 0.99 14.35 10.24
CA LEU A 98 0.42 15.19 9.18
C LEU A 98 1.25 15.06 7.90
N ASN A 99 1.11 13.94 7.18
CA ASN A 99 1.88 13.63 5.98
C ASN A 99 1.07 12.94 4.87
N ALA A 100 -0.24 12.86 5.01
CA ALA A 100 -1.10 12.40 3.91
C ALA A 100 -1.38 13.53 2.93
N ASP A 101 -1.30 13.23 1.64
CA ASP A 101 -1.56 14.17 0.56
C ASP A 101 -3.05 14.18 0.17
N LYS A 102 -3.51 15.30 -0.40
CA LYS A 102 -4.85 15.43 -0.95
C LYS A 102 -4.79 15.42 -2.47
N LEU A 103 -5.46 14.47 -3.10
CA LEU A 103 -5.64 14.35 -4.54
C LEU A 103 -6.99 14.95 -4.96
N SER A 104 -6.96 15.87 -5.94
CA SER A 104 -8.18 16.44 -6.53
C SER A 104 -8.96 15.43 -7.38
N ASP A 105 -10.22 15.72 -7.68
CA ASP A 105 -11.11 14.90 -8.51
C ASP A 105 -11.00 15.15 -10.03
N VAL A 106 -10.05 15.98 -10.45
CA VAL A 106 -9.82 16.30 -11.86
C VAL A 106 -8.59 15.55 -12.34
N GLY A 107 -8.77 14.51 -13.17
CA GLY A 107 -7.67 13.66 -13.63
C GLY A 107 -7.13 12.76 -12.52
N GLY A 108 -5.85 12.46 -12.58
CA GLY A 108 -5.19 11.57 -11.63
C GLY A 108 -3.69 11.68 -11.64
N ILE A 109 -3.06 10.75 -10.95
CA ILE A 109 -1.59 10.61 -10.95
C ILE A 109 -1.21 9.18 -11.32
N TYR A 110 -0.04 9.01 -11.92
CA TYR A 110 0.48 7.70 -12.29
C TYR A 110 1.97 7.57 -12.02
N SER A 111 2.42 6.33 -11.87
CA SER A 111 3.84 5.99 -11.73
C SER A 111 4.20 4.86 -12.68
N GLN A 112 5.23 5.06 -13.52
CA GLN A 112 5.72 4.05 -14.45
C GLN A 112 6.71 3.11 -13.78
N ARG A 113 6.54 1.81 -14.01
CA ARG A 113 7.46 0.77 -13.52
C ARG A 113 7.60 -0.34 -14.54
N PRO A 114 8.80 -0.91 -14.70
CA PRO A 114 8.98 -2.12 -15.49
C PRO A 114 8.40 -3.32 -14.74
N TYR A 115 7.76 -4.23 -15.48
CA TYR A 115 7.24 -5.49 -14.97
C TYR A 115 7.91 -6.68 -15.62
N THR A 116 8.03 -7.76 -14.85
CA THR A 116 8.39 -9.07 -15.36
C THR A 116 7.14 -9.79 -15.84
N GLN A 117 7.20 -10.40 -17.01
CA GLN A 117 6.08 -11.17 -17.57
C GLN A 117 5.72 -12.38 -16.68
N ASN A 118 4.45 -12.77 -16.68
CA ASN A 118 3.92 -13.91 -15.92
C ASN A 118 4.27 -13.85 -14.43
N THR A 119 4.21 -12.66 -13.88
CA THR A 119 4.59 -12.39 -12.48
C THR A 119 3.45 -11.72 -11.75
N ASP A 120 3.20 -12.18 -10.53
CA ASP A 120 2.21 -11.60 -9.65
C ASP A 120 2.76 -10.33 -9.00
N TYR A 121 1.94 -9.30 -8.98
CA TYR A 121 2.19 -8.04 -8.28
C TYR A 121 1.01 -7.67 -7.41
N THR A 122 1.32 -6.95 -6.35
CA THR A 122 0.32 -6.35 -5.47
C THR A 122 0.58 -4.86 -5.37
N PHE A 123 -0.42 -4.07 -5.74
CA PHE A 123 -0.44 -2.62 -5.55
C PHE A 123 -1.39 -2.29 -4.40
N SER A 124 -0.92 -1.59 -3.38
CA SER A 124 -1.75 -1.12 -2.27
C SER A 124 -1.53 0.35 -1.98
N LEU A 125 -2.59 0.99 -1.47
CA LEU A 125 -2.62 2.42 -1.16
C LEU A 125 -3.60 2.66 -0.02
N PHE A 126 -3.27 3.56 0.89
CA PHE A 126 -4.22 4.05 1.87
C PHE A 126 -4.98 5.24 1.31
N VAL A 127 -6.30 5.16 1.39
CA VAL A 127 -7.20 6.21 0.93
C VAL A 127 -8.17 6.62 2.03
N LYS A 128 -8.53 7.89 2.06
CA LYS A 128 -9.55 8.40 2.96
C LYS A 128 -10.41 9.43 2.23
N LYS A 129 -11.70 9.35 2.45
CA LYS A 129 -12.66 10.32 1.90
C LYS A 129 -12.37 11.72 2.45
N SER A 130 -12.27 12.71 1.56
CA SER A 130 -12.45 14.13 1.87
C SER A 130 -13.87 14.55 1.43
N THR A 131 -14.05 14.81 0.15
CA THR A 131 -15.37 15.09 -0.45
C THR A 131 -15.80 14.02 -1.45
N ALA A 132 -14.88 13.13 -1.86
CA ALA A 132 -15.07 12.13 -2.89
C ALA A 132 -16.23 11.15 -2.63
N THR A 133 -16.80 10.63 -3.72
CA THR A 133 -17.78 9.54 -3.69
C THR A 133 -17.12 8.17 -3.90
N GLY A 134 -15.96 8.13 -4.59
CA GLY A 134 -15.23 6.93 -4.88
C GLY A 134 -13.75 7.17 -5.17
N PHE A 135 -13.04 6.06 -5.47
CA PHE A 135 -11.62 6.07 -5.77
C PHE A 135 -11.28 4.99 -6.80
N HIS A 136 -10.47 5.33 -7.79
CA HIS A 136 -9.95 4.38 -8.77
C HIS A 136 -8.50 4.02 -8.48
N MET A 137 -8.17 2.73 -8.59
CA MET A 137 -6.81 2.27 -8.79
C MET A 137 -6.74 1.48 -10.08
N ASN A 138 -5.77 1.81 -10.92
CA ASN A 138 -5.61 1.22 -12.23
C ASN A 138 -4.24 0.55 -12.36
N PHE A 139 -4.24 -0.60 -13.00
CA PHE A 139 -3.07 -1.19 -13.63
C PHE A 139 -3.22 -1.00 -15.14
N VAL A 140 -2.23 -0.37 -15.77
CA VAL A 140 -2.22 -0.13 -17.20
C VAL A 140 -1.11 -0.93 -17.86
N ASP A 141 -1.51 -1.79 -18.78
CA ASP A 141 -0.63 -2.57 -19.65
C ASP A 141 -0.58 -1.92 -21.04
N GLN A 142 0.51 -1.23 -21.34
CA GLN A 142 0.63 -0.52 -22.61
C GLN A 142 0.82 -1.44 -23.84
N ALA A 143 1.17 -2.71 -23.65
CA ALA A 143 1.28 -3.64 -24.77
C ALA A 143 -0.07 -3.92 -25.43
N SER A 144 -1.13 -3.93 -24.65
CA SER A 144 -2.50 -4.08 -25.15
C SER A 144 -3.15 -2.74 -25.53
N GLY A 145 -2.43 -1.63 -25.34
CA GLY A 145 -2.90 -0.26 -25.61
C GLY A 145 -3.92 0.27 -24.63
N TYR A 146 -4.26 -0.46 -23.55
CA TYR A 146 -5.32 -0.07 -22.60
C TYR A 146 -5.15 -0.66 -21.21
N LEU A 147 -6.06 -0.25 -20.32
CA LEU A 147 -6.18 -0.67 -18.93
C LEU A 147 -6.07 -2.20 -18.80
N GLY A 148 -5.04 -2.66 -18.13
CA GLY A 148 -4.93 -4.05 -17.69
C GLY A 148 -6.01 -4.40 -16.68
N GLY A 149 -6.50 -3.39 -15.95
CA GLY A 149 -7.67 -3.48 -15.09
C GLY A 149 -7.80 -2.32 -14.12
N THR A 150 -9.03 -2.16 -13.63
CA THR A 150 -9.41 -1.10 -12.69
C THR A 150 -10.15 -1.69 -11.51
N ILE A 151 -9.84 -1.22 -10.31
CA ILE A 151 -10.72 -1.34 -9.16
C ILE A 151 -11.36 0.02 -8.87
N VAL A 152 -12.67 0.00 -8.63
CA VAL A 152 -13.47 1.17 -8.25
C VAL A 152 -13.96 0.95 -6.83
N TYR A 153 -13.47 1.73 -5.90
CA TYR A 153 -13.94 1.72 -4.53
C TYR A 153 -15.01 2.79 -4.34
N THR A 154 -16.12 2.45 -3.69
CA THR A 154 -17.23 3.35 -3.38
C THR A 154 -17.27 3.60 -1.87
N TYR A 155 -17.05 4.84 -1.43
CA TYR A 155 -16.98 5.19 -0.02
C TYR A 155 -18.28 4.99 0.76
N SER A 156 -19.43 5.17 0.13
CA SER A 156 -20.73 5.07 0.83
C SER A 156 -21.15 3.64 1.16
N THR A 157 -20.63 2.67 0.41
CA THR A 157 -20.99 1.25 0.54
C THR A 157 -19.82 0.38 0.97
N ASN A 158 -18.61 0.95 1.08
CA ASN A 158 -17.34 0.23 1.31
C ASN A 158 -17.16 -0.95 0.36
N SER A 159 -17.59 -0.80 -0.90
CA SER A 159 -17.57 -1.87 -1.89
C SER A 159 -16.56 -1.62 -2.99
N ILE A 160 -16.00 -2.69 -3.53
CA ILE A 160 -15.09 -2.68 -4.67
C ILE A 160 -15.79 -3.31 -5.87
N LYS A 161 -15.78 -2.60 -7.01
CA LYS A 161 -16.10 -3.15 -8.32
C LYS A 161 -14.80 -3.34 -9.10
N ILE A 162 -14.63 -4.51 -9.70
CA ILE A 162 -13.47 -4.82 -10.54
C ILE A 162 -13.92 -4.80 -11.99
N THR A 163 -13.14 -4.12 -12.84
CA THR A 163 -13.20 -4.19 -14.30
C THR A 163 -11.84 -4.64 -14.79
N GLN A 164 -11.78 -5.78 -15.48
CA GLN A 164 -10.52 -6.34 -15.99
C GLN A 164 -10.53 -6.46 -17.50
N SER A 165 -9.35 -6.38 -18.12
CA SER A 165 -9.17 -6.69 -19.53
C SER A 165 -8.98 -8.19 -19.75
N ALA A 166 -9.08 -8.64 -21.02
CA ALA A 166 -8.90 -10.04 -21.40
C ALA A 166 -7.48 -10.60 -21.10
N ASN A 167 -6.51 -9.73 -20.85
CA ASN A 167 -5.09 -10.10 -20.75
C ASN A 167 -4.53 -10.05 -19.30
N SER A 168 -5.34 -9.74 -18.29
CA SER A 168 -4.88 -9.70 -16.91
C SER A 168 -5.89 -10.32 -15.96
N SER A 169 -5.37 -10.99 -14.93
CA SER A 169 -6.18 -11.48 -13.82
C SER A 169 -6.05 -10.48 -12.66
N ILE A 170 -7.17 -9.98 -12.16
CA ILE A 170 -7.22 -9.01 -11.07
C ILE A 170 -8.10 -9.51 -9.95
N SER A 171 -7.64 -9.33 -8.72
CA SER A 171 -8.46 -9.41 -7.52
C SER A 171 -8.21 -8.20 -6.62
N ALA A 172 -9.16 -7.88 -5.75
CA ALA A 172 -9.04 -6.71 -4.89
C ALA A 172 -9.69 -6.96 -3.53
N GLU A 173 -9.16 -6.27 -2.55
CA GLU A 173 -9.70 -6.22 -1.20
C GLU A 173 -9.51 -4.82 -0.58
N SER A 174 -10.28 -4.53 0.45
CA SER A 174 -10.15 -3.32 1.25
C SER A 174 -10.06 -3.67 2.73
N LEU A 175 -9.14 -3.02 3.43
CA LEU A 175 -8.92 -3.21 4.87
C LEU A 175 -9.15 -1.88 5.58
N ASP A 176 -10.02 -1.87 6.59
CA ASP A 176 -10.26 -0.70 7.42
C ASP A 176 -9.12 -0.52 8.42
N TYR A 177 -8.46 0.64 8.37
CA TYR A 177 -7.37 1.04 9.26
C TYR A 177 -7.81 2.05 10.34
N GLY A 178 -9.12 2.30 10.46
CA GLY A 178 -9.68 3.25 11.41
C GLY A 178 -9.55 4.70 10.96
N ASN A 179 -10.20 5.59 11.70
CA ASN A 179 -10.18 7.04 11.44
C ASN A 179 -10.57 7.42 9.99
N GLY A 180 -11.34 6.55 9.31
CA GLY A 180 -11.78 6.71 7.92
C GLY A 180 -10.74 6.30 6.88
N TRP A 181 -9.60 5.74 7.28
CA TRP A 181 -8.59 5.21 6.39
C TRP A 181 -8.91 3.78 5.96
N ILE A 182 -8.86 3.55 4.67
CA ILE A 182 -9.01 2.24 4.04
C ILE A 182 -7.73 1.93 3.27
N ARG A 183 -7.12 0.79 3.49
CA ARG A 183 -6.09 0.26 2.60
C ARG A 183 -6.75 -0.49 1.47
N LEU A 184 -6.67 0.05 0.26
CA LEU A 184 -7.08 -0.64 -0.95
C LEU A 184 -5.93 -1.50 -1.45
N ILE A 185 -6.22 -2.72 -1.87
CA ILE A 185 -5.24 -3.68 -2.34
C ILE A 185 -5.73 -4.25 -3.66
N MET A 186 -4.94 -4.07 -4.71
CA MET A 186 -5.15 -4.66 -6.03
C MET A 186 -4.03 -5.67 -6.31
N LYS A 187 -4.41 -6.91 -6.60
CA LYS A 187 -3.50 -7.98 -7.00
C LYS A 187 -3.71 -8.23 -8.49
N PHE A 188 -2.63 -8.39 -9.23
CA PHE A 188 -2.70 -8.66 -10.67
C PHE A 188 -1.51 -9.48 -11.13
N THR A 189 -1.71 -10.27 -12.21
CA THR A 189 -0.66 -11.02 -12.87
C THR A 189 -0.37 -10.35 -14.21
N THR A 190 0.89 -10.08 -14.49
CA THR A 190 1.31 -9.47 -15.76
C THR A 190 1.43 -10.53 -16.84
N ASN A 191 0.79 -10.31 -17.99
CA ASN A 191 0.87 -11.24 -19.11
C ASN A 191 1.97 -10.90 -20.13
N VAL A 192 2.50 -9.69 -20.08
CA VAL A 192 3.49 -9.18 -21.04
C VAL A 192 4.63 -8.45 -20.31
N ALA A 193 5.88 -8.71 -20.75
CA ALA A 193 7.02 -7.91 -20.32
C ALA A 193 7.00 -6.58 -21.08
N GLN A 194 6.83 -5.48 -20.36
CA GLN A 194 6.82 -4.14 -20.93
C GLN A 194 7.59 -3.15 -20.06
N ASN A 195 8.27 -2.22 -20.71
CA ASN A 195 9.02 -1.16 -20.04
C ASN A 195 8.15 0.05 -19.67
N TYR A 196 6.85 0.04 -20.02
CA TYR A 196 5.95 1.19 -19.93
C TYR A 196 4.63 0.90 -19.22
N ASN A 197 4.62 -0.08 -18.34
CA ASN A 197 3.45 -0.30 -17.49
C ASN A 197 3.39 0.73 -16.39
N TYR A 198 2.19 1.17 -16.01
CA TYR A 198 2.03 2.11 -14.93
C TYR A 198 0.82 1.79 -14.04
N GLN A 199 0.92 2.25 -12.80
CA GLN A 199 -0.21 2.35 -11.87
C GLN A 199 -0.71 3.76 -11.91
N SER A 200 -2.02 3.93 -11.99
CA SER A 200 -2.65 5.23 -11.80
C SER A 200 -3.71 5.18 -10.73
N ILE A 201 -3.94 6.33 -10.12
CA ILE A 201 -4.96 6.54 -9.11
C ILE A 201 -5.71 7.82 -9.40
N GLU A 202 -7.02 7.80 -9.12
CA GLU A 202 -7.93 8.91 -9.38
C GLU A 202 -8.94 9.03 -8.24
N SER A 203 -9.19 10.24 -7.78
CA SER A 203 -10.32 10.55 -6.91
C SER A 203 -11.58 10.78 -7.74
N ILE A 204 -12.76 10.39 -7.27
CA ILE A 204 -14.00 10.46 -8.03
C ILE A 204 -15.07 11.22 -7.28
N GLY A 205 -15.63 12.25 -7.94
CA GLY A 205 -16.74 13.03 -7.41
C GLY A 205 -16.39 13.80 -6.14
N GLY A 206 -15.15 14.30 -6.08
CA GLY A 206 -14.56 15.08 -5.02
C GLY A 206 -13.14 14.63 -4.68
N ASP A 207 -12.52 15.30 -3.72
CA ASP A 207 -11.13 15.07 -3.30
C ASP A 207 -11.02 13.87 -2.36
N SER A 208 -9.89 13.16 -2.44
CA SER A 208 -9.51 12.10 -1.50
C SER A 208 -8.17 12.39 -0.86
N PHE A 209 -7.96 11.93 0.38
CA PHE A 209 -6.62 11.86 0.97
C PHE A 209 -5.98 10.52 0.61
N ILE A 210 -4.68 10.55 0.34
CA ILE A 210 -3.88 9.40 -0.08
C ILE A 210 -2.60 9.32 0.75
N TYR A 211 -2.12 8.09 1.00
CA TYR A 211 -0.93 7.83 1.77
C TYR A 211 -0.37 6.43 1.47
N GLY A 212 0.92 6.26 1.55
CA GLY A 212 1.56 4.96 1.65
C GLY A 212 1.36 4.06 0.43
N ALA A 213 1.66 4.52 -0.78
CA ALA A 213 1.65 3.69 -1.98
C ALA A 213 2.72 2.60 -1.90
N GLN A 214 2.33 1.35 -2.21
CA GLN A 214 3.24 0.21 -2.20
C GLN A 214 2.95 -0.71 -3.38
N LEU A 215 3.98 -0.99 -4.17
CA LEU A 215 3.98 -1.97 -5.24
C LEU A 215 5.00 -3.05 -4.92
N GLU A 216 4.54 -4.29 -4.79
CA GLU A 216 5.36 -5.45 -4.44
C GLU A 216 5.23 -6.54 -5.48
N GLN A 217 6.31 -7.27 -5.76
CA GLN A 217 6.23 -8.54 -6.44
C GLN A 217 5.71 -9.60 -5.46
N GLY A 218 4.58 -10.22 -5.80
CA GLY A 218 3.92 -11.22 -4.97
C GLY A 218 2.40 -11.13 -5.05
N SER A 219 1.73 -12.18 -4.61
CA SER A 219 0.27 -12.38 -4.73
C SER A 219 -0.53 -11.85 -3.53
N TYR A 220 0.10 -11.18 -2.57
CA TYR A 220 -0.55 -10.56 -1.42
C TYR A 220 0.23 -9.35 -0.91
N ALA A 221 -0.47 -8.39 -0.31
CA ALA A 221 0.14 -7.23 0.31
C ALA A 221 0.76 -7.59 1.65
N THR A 222 1.97 -7.06 1.89
CA THR A 222 2.63 -7.17 3.19
C THR A 222 2.49 -5.89 4.01
N SER A 223 3.07 -5.84 5.22
CA SER A 223 3.12 -4.61 6.00
C SER A 223 3.73 -3.47 5.17
N TYR A 224 3.28 -2.25 5.42
CA TYR A 224 3.73 -1.09 4.66
C TYR A 224 5.25 -0.90 4.75
N ILE A 225 5.89 -0.62 3.62
CA ILE A 225 7.32 -0.36 3.48
C ILE A 225 7.48 1.07 2.96
N PRO A 226 7.78 2.06 3.83
CA PRO A 226 7.96 3.45 3.41
C PRO A 226 9.20 3.61 2.52
N THR A 227 9.08 4.50 1.52
CA THR A 227 10.17 4.83 0.59
C THR A 227 10.27 6.33 0.39
N SER A 228 11.52 6.82 0.28
CA SER A 228 11.82 8.22 0.02
C SER A 228 13.10 8.33 -0.82
N GLY A 229 12.94 8.46 -2.15
CA GLY A 229 14.02 8.60 -3.13
C GLY A 229 14.43 7.32 -3.86
N SER A 230 14.16 6.13 -3.31
CA SER A 230 14.49 4.84 -3.95
C SER A 230 13.58 3.72 -3.45
N ALA A 231 13.50 2.63 -4.20
CA ALA A 231 12.88 1.39 -3.75
C ALA A 231 13.56 0.87 -2.48
N VAL A 232 12.77 0.37 -1.53
CA VAL A 232 13.25 -0.15 -0.23
C VAL A 232 12.85 -1.60 -0.08
N THR A 233 13.82 -2.42 0.34
CA THR A 233 13.60 -3.84 0.65
C THR A 233 13.54 -4.04 2.16
N ARG A 234 12.43 -4.60 2.64
CA ARG A 234 12.32 -5.19 3.97
C ARG A 234 12.85 -6.61 3.90
N SER A 235 13.87 -6.91 4.72
CA SER A 235 14.43 -8.26 4.84
C SER A 235 13.38 -9.24 5.39
N ALA A 236 13.53 -10.52 5.03
CA ALA A 236 12.75 -11.59 5.65
C ALA A 236 12.97 -11.61 7.16
N GLU A 237 11.96 -12.05 7.87
CA GLU A 237 12.02 -12.33 9.30
C GLU A 237 12.16 -13.83 9.54
N THR A 238 13.03 -14.18 10.46
CA THR A 238 13.20 -15.54 10.97
C THR A 238 13.10 -15.55 12.49
N ALA A 239 12.50 -16.60 13.03
CA ALA A 239 12.34 -16.84 14.45
C ALA A 239 12.44 -18.34 14.76
#